data_d2860e82d2c722c15345a18f85bc85eb
#
_entry.id   d2860e82d2c722c15345a18f85bc85eb
#
_cell.length_a   1.000
_cell.length_b   1.000
_cell.length_c   1.000
_cell.angle_alpha   90.00
_cell.angle_beta   90.00
_cell.angle_gamma   90.00
#
_symmetry.space_group_name_H-M   'P 1'
#
loop_
_entity.id
_entity.type
_entity.pdbx_description
1 polymer ?
#
loop_
_entity_poly.entity_id
_entity_poly.type
_entity_poly.pdbx_seq_one_letter_code
_entity_poly.pdbx_strand_id
1 'polypeptide(L)'
;MAGTVEIDKREIRGDGNPVQILSGAMHYFRIHPDYWRDRIVKLRQCGLNTLESYLAWNVHEPKEGEFDFTGGKDFSRYFELAAEEGLMVIVRPGPYICSEWDLGGLPAANI
;
A
#
# COMPACT_ATOMS: atom_id res chain seq x y z
N MET A 1 2.78 -15.38 -2.69
CA MET A 1 1.51 -16.08 -2.97
C MET A 1 0.35 -15.33 -2.37
N ALA A 2 -0.67 -15.12 -3.15
CA ALA A 2 -1.83 -14.39 -2.68
C ALA A 2 -2.82 -15.35 -2.02
N GLY A 3 -3.19 -15.06 -0.78
CA GLY A 3 -4.30 -15.71 -0.12
C GLY A 3 -5.62 -15.05 -0.51
N THR A 4 -6.72 -15.58 0.00
CA THR A 4 -8.04 -15.01 -0.20
C THR A 4 -8.47 -14.22 1.04
N VAL A 5 -9.12 -13.08 0.82
CA VAL A 5 -9.72 -12.27 1.88
C VAL A 5 -11.19 -12.11 1.58
N GLU A 6 -12.02 -12.37 2.56
CA GLU A 6 -13.48 -12.28 2.45
C GLU A 6 -14.05 -11.48 3.61
N ILE A 7 -15.19 -10.83 3.35
CA ILE A 7 -15.98 -10.21 4.40
C ILE A 7 -17.25 -11.05 4.54
N ASP A 8 -17.46 -11.63 5.73
CA ASP A 8 -18.62 -12.45 6.05
C ASP A 8 -19.28 -11.92 7.30
N LYS A 9 -20.47 -11.32 7.14
CA LYS A 9 -21.26 -10.73 8.24
C LYS A 9 -20.44 -9.70 9.03
N ARG A 10 -19.95 -10.09 10.21
CA ARG A 10 -19.25 -9.19 11.13
C ARG A 10 -17.77 -9.47 11.22
N GLU A 11 -17.26 -10.34 10.36
CA GLU A 11 -15.85 -10.71 10.43
C GLU A 11 -15.17 -10.65 9.07
N ILE A 12 -13.87 -10.45 9.12
CA ILE A 12 -13.01 -10.58 7.95
C ILE A 12 -12.36 -11.93 8.04
N ARG A 13 -12.35 -12.67 6.92
CA ARG A 13 -11.75 -13.99 6.84
C ARG A 13 -10.55 -13.97 5.90
N GLY A 14 -9.44 -14.50 6.37
CA GLY A 14 -8.27 -14.78 5.55
C GLY A 14 -8.16 -16.28 5.35
N ASP A 15 -8.15 -16.73 4.09
CA ASP A 15 -8.09 -18.15 3.72
C ASP A 15 -9.16 -18.99 4.44
N GLY A 16 -10.36 -18.44 4.56
CA GLY A 16 -11.51 -19.11 5.17
C GLY A 16 -11.55 -19.08 6.70
N ASN A 17 -10.57 -18.47 7.35
CA ASN A 17 -10.52 -18.37 8.81
C ASN A 17 -10.73 -16.93 9.27
N PRO A 18 -11.44 -16.71 10.40
CA PRO A 18 -11.58 -15.37 10.96
C PRO A 18 -10.21 -14.77 11.25
N VAL A 19 -10.04 -13.49 10.92
CA VAL A 19 -8.78 -12.80 11.12
C VAL A 19 -9.05 -11.40 11.70
N GLN A 20 -8.25 -11.01 12.67
CA GLN A 20 -8.25 -9.65 13.17
C GLN A 20 -7.17 -8.88 12.42
N ILE A 21 -7.56 -7.78 11.78
CA ILE A 21 -6.60 -6.94 11.07
C ILE A 21 -5.89 -6.04 12.06
N LEU A 22 -4.57 -6.16 12.10
CA LEU A 22 -3.67 -5.30 12.85
C LEU A 22 -2.77 -4.61 11.82
N SER A 23 -3.18 -3.43 11.36
CA SER A 23 -2.49 -2.79 10.25
C SER A 23 -1.59 -1.64 10.68
N GLY A 24 -0.51 -1.45 9.93
CA GLY A 24 0.34 -0.28 10.00
C GLY A 24 0.36 0.43 8.65
N ALA A 25 0.23 1.75 8.69
CA ALA A 25 0.31 2.58 7.49
C ALA A 25 1.76 2.89 7.17
N MET A 26 2.19 2.53 5.97
CA MET A 26 3.55 2.79 5.53
C MET A 26 3.54 2.94 4.01
N HIS A 27 3.82 4.14 3.54
CA HIS A 27 3.62 4.49 2.13
C HIS A 27 4.90 4.32 1.33
N TYR A 28 4.81 3.61 0.18
CA TYR A 28 5.96 3.34 -0.69
C TYR A 28 6.64 4.63 -1.17
N PHE A 29 5.87 5.70 -1.40
CA PHE A 29 6.39 6.96 -1.93
C PHE A 29 7.19 7.78 -0.92
N ARG A 30 7.28 7.34 0.34
CA ARG A 30 8.10 7.96 1.38
C ARG A 30 9.34 7.16 1.74
N ILE A 31 9.54 6.03 1.10
CA ILE A 31 10.63 5.10 1.44
C ILE A 31 11.41 4.81 0.15
N HIS A 32 12.72 4.93 0.21
CA HIS A 32 13.54 4.52 -0.93
C HIS A 32 13.34 3.02 -1.20
N PRO A 33 13.19 2.59 -2.46
CA PRO A 33 12.88 1.19 -2.78
C PRO A 33 13.85 0.18 -2.19
N ASP A 34 15.13 0.53 -2.05
CA ASP A 34 16.15 -0.35 -1.48
C ASP A 34 15.85 -0.70 -0.02
N TYR A 35 15.04 0.10 0.66
CA TYR A 35 14.66 -0.12 2.06
C TYR A 35 13.26 -0.67 2.24
N TRP A 36 12.51 -0.90 1.17
CA TRP A 36 11.14 -1.40 1.28
C TRP A 36 11.06 -2.69 2.07
N ARG A 37 11.86 -3.69 1.70
CA ARG A 37 11.84 -4.99 2.38
C ARG A 37 12.20 -4.84 3.86
N ASP A 38 13.24 -4.07 4.17
CA ASP A 38 13.66 -3.84 5.55
C ASP A 38 12.54 -3.24 6.40
N ARG A 39 11.85 -2.25 5.88
CA ARG A 39 10.76 -1.58 6.60
C ARG A 39 9.54 -2.48 6.75
N ILE A 40 9.24 -3.27 5.73
CA ILE A 40 8.14 -4.24 5.75
C ILE A 40 8.41 -5.33 6.78
N VAL A 41 9.64 -5.84 6.85
CA VAL A 41 10.04 -6.83 7.86
C VAL A 41 9.87 -6.26 9.26
N LYS A 42 10.31 -5.01 9.47
CA LYS A 42 10.17 -4.35 10.77
C LYS A 42 8.71 -4.15 11.17
N LEU A 43 7.85 -3.80 10.22
CA LEU A 43 6.42 -3.68 10.46
C LEU A 43 5.84 -5.02 10.92
N ARG A 44 6.20 -6.10 10.27
CA ARG A 44 5.78 -7.45 10.66
C ARG A 44 6.31 -7.81 12.05
N GLN A 45 7.56 -7.49 12.34
CA GLN A 45 8.19 -7.76 13.63
C GLN A 45 7.55 -7.01 14.79
N CYS A 46 6.86 -5.91 14.51
CA CYS A 46 6.05 -5.21 15.51
C CYS A 46 4.77 -5.95 15.90
N GLY A 47 4.49 -7.09 15.28
CA GLY A 47 3.29 -7.88 15.54
C GLY A 47 2.12 -7.55 14.65
N LEU A 48 2.31 -6.68 13.64
CA LEU A 48 1.27 -6.32 12.70
C LEU A 48 1.15 -7.39 11.61
N ASN A 49 -0.05 -7.57 11.08
CA ASN A 49 -0.32 -8.56 10.03
C ASN A 49 -0.75 -7.94 8.70
N THR A 50 -0.82 -6.63 8.63
CA THR A 50 -1.34 -5.93 7.46
C THR A 50 -0.55 -4.65 7.21
N LEU A 51 -0.17 -4.45 5.96
CA LEU A 51 0.41 -3.21 5.47
C LEU A 51 -0.68 -2.38 4.80
N GLU A 52 -0.82 -1.13 5.21
CA GLU A 52 -1.73 -0.19 4.56
C GLU A 52 -0.92 0.88 3.83
N SER A 53 -1.31 1.19 2.60
CA SER A 53 -0.70 2.30 1.87
C SER A 53 -1.71 3.00 0.97
N TYR A 54 -1.57 4.32 0.87
CA TYR A 54 -2.21 5.09 -0.18
C TYR A 54 -1.48 4.88 -1.50
N LEU A 55 -2.20 5.12 -2.60
CA LEU A 55 -1.58 5.37 -3.91
C LEU A 55 -1.60 6.87 -4.18
N ALA A 56 -0.45 7.43 -4.51
CA ALA A 56 -0.32 8.87 -4.78
C ALA A 56 -0.42 9.12 -6.28
N TRP A 57 -1.57 9.55 -6.75
CA TRP A 57 -1.84 9.75 -8.18
C TRP A 57 -0.81 10.69 -8.84
N ASN A 58 -0.47 11.80 -8.20
CA ASN A 58 0.49 12.75 -8.77
C ASN A 58 1.92 12.21 -8.91
N VAL A 59 2.25 11.15 -8.20
CA VAL A 59 3.54 10.46 -8.37
C VAL A 59 3.56 9.68 -9.68
N HIS A 60 2.43 9.06 -10.04
CA HIS A 60 2.33 8.15 -11.18
C HIS A 60 1.94 8.86 -12.47
N GLU A 61 1.29 10.01 -12.37
CA GLU A 61 0.93 10.82 -13.52
C GLU A 61 1.42 12.27 -13.31
N PRO A 62 2.75 12.50 -13.35
CA PRO A 62 3.30 13.84 -13.14
C PRO A 62 2.86 14.84 -14.20
N LYS A 63 2.59 14.37 -15.41
CA LYS A 63 2.01 15.13 -16.50
C LYS A 63 0.83 14.39 -17.07
N GLU A 64 -0.20 15.12 -17.48
CA GLU A 64 -1.42 14.54 -18.02
C GLU A 64 -1.12 13.53 -19.12
N GLY A 65 -1.60 12.30 -18.94
CA GLY A 65 -1.44 11.21 -19.88
C GLY A 65 -0.10 10.47 -19.81
N GLU A 66 0.83 10.94 -19.00
CA GLU A 66 2.14 10.30 -18.85
C GLU A 66 2.21 9.54 -17.51
N PHE A 67 2.10 8.23 -17.57
CA PHE A 67 2.12 7.37 -16.38
C PHE A 67 3.47 6.72 -16.17
N ASP A 68 3.90 6.63 -14.91
CA ASP A 68 5.15 6.00 -14.53
C ASP A 68 4.95 5.11 -13.30
N PHE A 69 5.30 3.84 -13.43
CA PHE A 69 5.20 2.83 -12.38
C PHE A 69 6.54 2.11 -12.16
N THR A 70 7.66 2.79 -12.45
CA THR A 70 9.00 2.19 -12.37
C THR A 70 9.74 2.59 -11.11
N GLY A 71 10.71 1.78 -10.69
CA GLY A 71 11.57 2.07 -9.55
C GLY A 71 10.79 2.33 -8.26
N GLY A 72 10.97 3.48 -7.66
CA GLY A 72 10.25 3.89 -6.44
C GLY A 72 8.76 4.10 -6.63
N LYS A 73 8.28 4.06 -7.86
CA LYS A 73 6.87 4.20 -8.22
C LYS A 73 6.21 2.85 -8.51
N ASP A 74 6.96 1.75 -8.37
CA ASP A 74 6.45 0.39 -8.59
C ASP A 74 5.78 -0.13 -7.32
N PHE A 75 4.57 0.34 -7.05
CA PHE A 75 3.81 -0.10 -5.88
C PHE A 75 3.42 -1.59 -5.96
N SER A 76 3.32 -2.16 -7.15
CA SER A 76 3.09 -3.60 -7.29
C SER A 76 4.19 -4.39 -6.61
N ARG A 77 5.43 -3.99 -6.84
CA ARG A 77 6.58 -4.63 -6.19
C ARG A 77 6.56 -4.43 -4.69
N TYR A 78 6.19 -3.25 -4.24
CA TYR A 78 6.06 -2.94 -2.81
C TYR A 78 5.05 -3.89 -2.14
N PHE A 79 3.89 -4.07 -2.74
CA PHE A 79 2.85 -4.96 -2.21
C PHE A 79 3.23 -6.45 -2.34
N GLU A 80 3.97 -6.84 -3.38
CA GLU A 80 4.52 -8.19 -3.49
C GLU A 80 5.47 -8.50 -2.32
N LEU A 81 6.33 -7.56 -1.96
CA LEU A 81 7.24 -7.71 -0.83
C LEU A 81 6.46 -7.93 0.47
N ALA A 82 5.36 -7.20 0.66
CA ALA A 82 4.49 -7.40 1.82
C ALA A 82 3.91 -8.82 1.83
N ALA A 83 3.42 -9.29 0.70
CA ALA A 83 2.87 -10.64 0.57
C ALA A 83 3.94 -11.72 0.82
N GLU A 84 5.15 -11.51 0.31
CA GLU A 84 6.27 -12.42 0.55
C GLU A 84 6.61 -12.52 2.05
N GLU A 85 6.40 -11.45 2.81
CA GLU A 85 6.60 -11.42 4.25
C GLU A 85 5.37 -11.88 5.05
N GLY A 86 4.36 -12.38 4.37
CA GLY A 86 3.16 -12.92 5.01
C GLY A 86 2.15 -11.87 5.47
N LEU A 87 2.26 -10.64 4.99
CA LEU A 87 1.33 -9.57 5.34
C LEU A 87 0.16 -9.50 4.38
N MET A 88 -1.00 -9.17 4.90
CA MET A 88 -2.12 -8.69 4.10
C MET A 88 -1.87 -7.24 3.69
N VAL A 89 -2.58 -6.76 2.68
CA VAL A 89 -2.41 -5.40 2.17
C VAL A 89 -3.76 -4.70 2.09
N ILE A 90 -3.80 -3.47 2.58
CA ILE A 90 -4.94 -2.56 2.38
C ILE A 90 -4.46 -1.44 1.48
N VAL A 91 -5.09 -1.31 0.31
CA VAL A 91 -4.76 -0.26 -0.66
C VAL A 91 -5.82 0.82 -0.60
N ARG A 92 -5.38 2.07 -0.47
CA ARG A 92 -6.26 3.23 -0.50
C ARG A 92 -5.93 4.07 -1.73
N PRO A 93 -6.65 3.87 -2.85
CA PRO A 93 -6.23 4.41 -4.14
C PRO A 93 -6.49 5.91 -4.37
N GLY A 94 -7.09 6.58 -3.44
CA GLY A 94 -7.41 7.98 -3.61
C GLY A 94 -8.82 8.19 -4.18
N PRO A 95 -9.04 9.22 -4.99
CA PRO A 95 -8.08 10.17 -5.62
C PRO A 95 -7.37 11.11 -4.65
N TYR A 96 -8.06 11.71 -3.69
CA TYR A 96 -7.46 12.50 -2.65
C TYR A 96 -6.92 11.59 -1.53
N ILE A 97 -5.72 11.90 -1.02
CA ILE A 97 -5.14 11.11 0.08
C ILE A 97 -4.82 12.02 1.28
N CYS A 98 -5.11 11.48 2.48
CA CYS A 98 -4.88 12.19 3.74
C CYS A 98 -3.51 11.80 4.33
N SER A 99 -2.44 12.10 3.61
CA SER A 99 -1.11 11.67 4.02
C SER A 99 -0.08 12.80 4.08
N GLU A 100 -0.54 14.05 4.16
CA GLU A 100 0.35 15.21 4.11
C GLU A 100 1.22 15.19 2.85
N TRP A 101 0.65 14.73 1.76
CA TRP A 101 1.31 14.67 0.46
C TRP A 101 0.91 15.88 -0.38
N ASP A 102 1.80 16.29 -1.26
CA ASP A 102 1.63 17.48 -2.09
C ASP A 102 0.30 17.43 -2.85
N LEU A 103 -0.46 18.52 -2.82
CA LEU A 103 -1.77 18.66 -3.47
C LEU A 103 -2.78 17.55 -3.08
N GLY A 104 -2.61 16.92 -1.92
CA GLY A 104 -3.43 15.77 -1.52
C GLY A 104 -3.32 14.59 -2.47
N GLY A 105 -2.22 14.48 -3.20
CA GLY A 105 -2.00 13.43 -4.19
C GLY A 105 -2.65 13.67 -5.54
N LEU A 106 -3.38 14.76 -5.72
CA LEU A 106 -4.00 15.08 -7.00
C LEU A 106 -2.97 15.62 -7.98
N PRO A 107 -2.99 15.20 -9.25
CA PRO A 107 -2.13 15.79 -10.27
C PRO A 107 -2.42 17.29 -10.46
N ALA A 108 -1.38 18.06 -10.75
CA ALA A 108 -1.53 19.52 -10.96
C ALA A 108 -2.55 19.86 -12.05
N ALA A 109 -2.68 19.01 -13.07
CA ALA A 109 -3.64 19.20 -14.15
C ALA A 109 -5.10 19.12 -13.69
N ASN A 110 -5.37 18.57 -12.48
CA ASN A 110 -6.73 18.40 -11.97
C ASN A 110 -7.11 19.44 -10.90
N ILE A 111 -6.32 20.48 -10.76
CA ILE A 111 -6.55 21.51 -9.74
C ILE A 111 -6.89 22.84 -10.37
#